data_e833f4e50c69521f8c9ffb7789ffbac7
#
_entry.id   e833f4e50c69521f8c9ffb7789ffbac7
#
_cell.length_a   1.000
_cell.length_b   1.000
_cell.length_c   1.000
_cell.angle_alpha   90.00
_cell.angle_beta   90.00
_cell.angle_gamma   90.00
#
_symmetry.space_group_name_H-M   'P 1'
#
loop_
_entity.id
_entity.type
_entity.pdbx_description
1 polymer ?
#
loop_
_entity_poly.entity_id
_entity_poly.type
_entity_poly.pdbx_seq_one_letter_code
_entity_poly.pdbx_strand_id
1 'polypeptide(L)' 'RVEKFKLVAEALIEGQELDPIHRDHKLIGNFIGRRECHLESDWLLIYKLEEGRVIFERMGTHSDLFS' A
#
# COMPACT_ATOMS: atom_id res chain seq x y z
N ARG A 1 11.07 -8.50 -3.89
CA ARG A 1 9.90 -7.91 -3.19
C ARG A 1 10.30 -6.99 -2.07
N VAL A 2 11.33 -7.35 -1.32
CA VAL A 2 11.81 -6.51 -0.23
C VAL A 2 12.26 -5.15 -0.74
N GLU A 3 12.99 -5.12 -1.83
CA GLU A 3 13.47 -3.87 -2.40
C GLU A 3 12.32 -3.00 -2.92
N LYS A 4 11.32 -3.61 -3.55
CA LYS A 4 10.14 -2.87 -4.03
C LYS A 4 9.34 -2.31 -2.87
N PHE A 5 9.15 -3.08 -1.82
CA PHE A 5 8.49 -2.59 -0.62
C PHE A 5 9.26 -1.42 -0.02
N LYS A 6 10.58 -1.53 0.07
CA LYS A 6 11.41 -0.47 0.65
C LYS A 6 11.27 0.84 -0.11
N LEU A 7 11.33 0.80 -1.44
CA LEU A 7 11.18 1.99 -2.26
C LEU A 7 9.83 2.67 -2.07
N VAL A 8 8.75 1.86 -2.06
CA VAL A 8 7.40 2.37 -1.87
C VAL A 8 7.25 2.93 -0.45
N ALA A 9 7.72 2.20 0.54
CA ALA A 9 7.63 2.62 1.94
C ALA A 9 8.34 3.95 2.16
N GLU A 10 9.53 4.12 1.61
CA GLU A 10 10.28 5.38 1.72
C GLU A 10 9.51 6.54 1.10
N ALA A 11 8.93 6.33 -0.09
CA ALA A 11 8.15 7.36 -0.75
C ALA A 11 6.93 7.76 0.09
N LEU A 12 6.21 6.78 0.65
CA LEU A 12 5.05 7.06 1.50
C LEU A 12 5.44 7.81 2.77
N ILE A 13 6.52 7.42 3.41
CA ILE A 13 7.00 8.06 4.64
C ILE A 13 7.40 9.51 4.36
N GLU A 14 7.98 9.77 3.20
CA GLU A 14 8.38 11.12 2.80
C GLU A 14 7.22 11.97 2.27
N GLY A 15 6.02 11.40 2.20
CA GLY A 15 4.84 12.12 1.70
C GLY A 15 4.83 12.33 0.20
N GLN A 16 5.61 11.56 -0.53
CA GLN A 16 5.66 11.65 -1.99
C GLN A 16 4.53 10.85 -2.63
N GLU A 17 4.08 11.29 -3.80
CA GLU A 17 3.14 10.52 -4.58
C GLU A 17 3.85 9.31 -5.19
N LEU A 18 3.16 8.18 -5.23
CA LEU A 18 3.67 7.00 -5.89
C LEU A 18 3.52 7.10 -7.39
N ASP A 19 4.43 6.47 -8.14
CA ASP A 19 4.30 6.33 -9.58
C ASP A 19 2.95 5.65 -9.90
N PRO A 20 2.23 6.10 -10.95
CA PRO A 20 0.94 5.51 -11.32
C PRO A 20 0.95 3.99 -11.51
N ILE A 21 2.09 3.40 -11.81
CA ILE A 21 2.21 1.95 -11.95
C ILE A 21 1.80 1.21 -10.67
N HIS A 22 1.92 1.87 -9.53
CA HIS A 22 1.57 1.27 -8.23
C HIS A 22 0.07 1.29 -7.93
N ARG A 23 -0.72 1.96 -8.74
CA ARG A 23 -2.20 2.00 -8.61
C ARG A 23 -2.66 2.31 -7.19
N ASP A 24 -2.02 3.26 -6.55
CA ASP A 24 -2.37 3.65 -5.19
C ASP A 24 -3.78 4.23 -5.13
N HIS A 25 -4.63 3.67 -4.26
CA HIS A 25 -6.03 4.10 -4.17
C HIS A 25 -6.61 3.78 -2.78
N LYS A 26 -7.68 4.49 -2.44
CA LYS A 26 -8.41 4.26 -1.20
C LYS A 26 -9.23 2.98 -1.30
N LEU A 27 -9.34 2.28 -0.20
CA LEU A 27 -10.20 1.11 -0.09
C LEU A 27 -11.56 1.51 0.49
N ILE A 28 -12.55 0.64 0.25
CA ILE A 28 -13.93 0.85 0.71
C ILE A 28 -14.38 -0.37 1.51
N GLY A 29 -15.62 -0.34 2.02
CA GLY A 29 -16.20 -1.45 2.77
C GLY A 29 -15.47 -1.70 4.07
N ASN A 30 -15.13 -2.95 4.34
CA ASN A 30 -14.46 -3.34 5.58
C ASN A 30 -13.07 -2.76 5.74
N PHE A 31 -12.50 -2.22 4.66
CA PHE A 31 -11.17 -1.62 4.67
C PHE A 31 -11.20 -0.10 4.59
N ILE A 32 -12.34 0.50 4.87
CA ILE A 32 -12.47 1.96 4.84
C ILE A 32 -11.42 2.60 5.75
N GLY A 33 -10.82 3.70 5.30
CA GLY A 33 -9.75 4.36 6.02
C GLY A 33 -8.35 3.86 5.64
N ARG A 34 -8.27 2.80 4.84
CA ARG A 34 -7.00 2.26 4.36
C ARG A 34 -6.83 2.51 2.88
N ARG A 35 -5.58 2.38 2.44
CA ARG A 35 -5.21 2.49 1.03
C ARG A 35 -4.50 1.22 0.61
N GLU A 36 -4.50 0.98 -0.69
CA GLU A 36 -3.82 -0.16 -1.29
C GLU A 36 -2.91 0.33 -2.40
N CYS A 37 -1.74 -0.24 -2.51
CA CYS A 37 -0.91 -0.04 -3.69
C CYS A 37 -0.31 -1.35 -4.15
N HIS A 38 0.10 -1.40 -5.43
CA HIS A 38 0.71 -2.58 -6.02
C HIS A 38 2.22 -2.44 -5.98
N LEU A 39 2.89 -3.36 -5.29
CA LEU A 39 4.34 -3.46 -5.32
C LEU A 39 4.77 -4.16 -6.62
N GLU A 40 4.03 -5.17 -6.99
CA GLU A 40 4.10 -5.88 -8.27
C GLU A 40 2.68 -6.13 -8.74
N SER A 41 2.50 -6.71 -9.92
CA SER A 41 1.17 -6.88 -10.51
C SER A 41 0.18 -7.58 -9.58
N ASP A 42 0.62 -8.59 -8.84
CA ASP A 42 -0.22 -9.28 -7.86
C ASP A 42 0.49 -9.42 -6.52
N TRP A 43 1.14 -8.34 -6.08
CA TRP A 43 1.70 -8.26 -4.74
C TRP A 43 1.36 -6.89 -4.18
N LEU A 44 0.41 -6.87 -3.25
CA LEU A 44 -0.25 -5.67 -2.77
C LEU A 44 0.20 -5.30 -1.37
N LEU A 45 0.16 -4.01 -1.09
CA LEU A 45 0.41 -3.46 0.24
C LEU A 45 -0.83 -2.71 0.69
N ILE A 46 -1.38 -3.07 1.84
CA ILE A 46 -2.45 -2.31 2.49
C ILE A 46 -1.83 -1.48 3.60
N TYR A 47 -2.09 -0.20 3.58
CA TYR A 47 -1.52 0.71 4.55
C TYR A 47 -2.52 1.80 4.94
N LYS A 48 -2.19 2.50 6.00
CA LYS A 48 -3.01 3.56 6.54
C LYS A 48 -2.16 4.79 6.74
N LEU A 49 -2.66 5.94 6.31
CA LEU A 49 -2.01 7.22 6.54
C LEU A 49 -2.65 7.88 7.75
N GLU A 50 -1.84 8.17 8.73
CA GLU A 50 -2.25 8.95 9.90
C GLU A 50 -1.33 10.15 10.02
N GLU A 51 -1.76 11.17 10.77
CA GLU A 51 -0.94 12.34 10.94
C GLU A 51 0.42 11.97 11.52
N GLY A 52 1.46 12.31 10.78
CA GLY A 52 2.83 12.08 11.20
C GLY A 52 3.34 10.66 11.04
N ARG A 53 2.54 9.73 10.46
CA ARG A 53 3.03 8.36 10.28
C ARG A 53 2.30 7.57 9.22
N VAL A 54 2.94 6.50 8.77
CA VAL A 54 2.37 5.51 7.86
C VAL A 54 2.35 4.17 8.58
N ILE A 55 1.20 3.50 8.56
CA ILE A 55 1.06 2.17 9.18
C ILE A 55 0.92 1.14 8.07
N PHE A 56 1.89 0.22 7.98
CA PHE A 56 1.85 -0.87 7.01
C PHE A 56 1.13 -2.05 7.67
N GLU A 57 -0.05 -2.39 7.17
CA GLU A 57 -0.89 -3.37 7.85
C GLU A 57 -0.78 -4.78 7.28
N ARG A 58 -0.84 -4.93 5.97
CA ARG A 58 -0.81 -6.24 5.34
C ARG A 58 -0.11 -6.19 4.00
N MET A 59 0.45 -7.31 3.61
CA MET A 59 1.10 -7.46 2.32
C MET A 59 0.85 -8.88 1.81
N GLY A 60 0.52 -9.03 0.55
CA GLY A 60 0.25 -10.32 -0.03
C GLY A 60 -0.38 -10.21 -1.41
N THR A 61 -0.79 -11.35 -1.96
CA THR A 61 -1.54 -11.38 -3.22
C THR A 61 -2.97 -10.90 -2.98
N HIS A 62 -3.67 -10.57 -4.05
CA HIS A 62 -5.08 -10.19 -3.96
C HIS A 62 -5.89 -11.28 -3.26
N SER A 63 -5.64 -12.52 -3.62
CA SER A 63 -6.32 -13.66 -3.02
C SER A 63 -6.02 -13.79 -1.53
N ASP A 64 -4.78 -13.53 -1.10
CA ASP A 64 -4.41 -13.57 0.32
C ASP A 64 -5.13 -12.52 1.14
N LEU A 65 -5.32 -11.33 0.58
CA LEU A 65 -5.82 -10.20 1.33
C LEU A 65 -7.35 -10.09 1.33
N PHE A 66 -8.00 -10.56 0.29
CA PHE A 66 -9.43 -10.33 0.06
C PHE A 66 -10.27 -11.60 -0.13
N SER A 67 -9.69 -12.76 0.09
CA SER A 67 -10.46 -14.02 -0.02
C SER A 67 -11.26 -14.32 1.24
#